data_70a92c91aa78581a8deca67358ce0346
#
_entry.id   70a92c91aa78581a8deca67358ce0346
#
_cell.length_a   1.000
_cell.length_b   1.000
_cell.length_c   1.000
_cell.angle_alpha   90.00
_cell.angle_beta   90.00
_cell.angle_gamma   90.00
#
_symmetry.space_group_name_H-M   'P 1'
#
loop_
_entity.id
_entity.type
_entity.pdbx_description
1 polymer ?
#
loop_
_entity_poly.entity_id
_entity_poly.type
_entity_poly.pdbx_seq_one_letter_code
_entity_poly.pdbx_strand_id
1 'polypeptide(L)'
;MRIVLMGAPGSGKGTQAQRLEKQFGIPQISTGDILRKHLAEGTPLGLRAKEIMAAGGYVDDETMLAIIRERLSQADAAQGFILDGFPRTVAQAEGLTKLLAELGTPLDAVVLFDVNNDQLVKRVSGRRTCEFCKKVFNVNFAPPSGECVPGRTEHSLVQRPDDHEDTFKERLRKYEEDTRKPVSHYYAYTGLMRTVDAEGAIDEVTRRLLDTLKAGGGKAAPVSATKAPKKRAPQRRAKPVARKAARRPVRKAAKKAAPKRRAAAAPKKARKVVRKAKRKVAARARPARTRRKSKR
;
A
#
# COMPACT_ATOMS: atom_id res chain seq x y z
N MET A 1 22.21 10.07 1.18
CA MET A 1 21.08 10.53 0.34
C MET A 1 19.79 9.93 0.89
N ARG A 2 18.76 10.75 1.13
CA ARG A 2 17.47 10.36 1.73
C ARG A 2 16.35 10.83 0.83
N ILE A 3 15.74 9.92 0.10
CA ILE A 3 14.76 10.27 -0.94
C ILE A 3 13.46 9.48 -0.81
N VAL A 4 12.40 10.11 -1.29
CA VAL A 4 11.09 9.49 -1.46
C VAL A 4 10.81 9.34 -2.95
N LEU A 5 10.39 8.17 -3.39
CA LEU A 5 9.92 7.93 -4.74
C LEU A 5 8.38 7.83 -4.74
N MET A 6 7.75 8.79 -5.39
CA MET A 6 6.31 8.86 -5.58
C MET A 6 5.93 8.50 -7.01
N GLY A 7 4.73 8.00 -7.21
CA GLY A 7 4.18 7.68 -8.53
C GLY A 7 3.14 6.56 -8.47
N ALA A 8 2.37 6.42 -9.52
CA ALA A 8 1.31 5.43 -9.64
C ALA A 8 1.82 3.97 -9.51
N PRO A 9 0.96 3.02 -9.13
CA PRO A 9 1.29 1.61 -9.26
C PRO A 9 1.74 1.30 -10.71
N GLY A 10 2.88 0.61 -10.88
CA GLY A 10 3.41 0.32 -12.21
C GLY A 10 4.30 1.41 -12.84
N SER A 11 4.52 2.56 -12.20
CA SER A 11 5.36 3.65 -12.76
C SER A 11 6.86 3.35 -12.81
N GLY A 12 7.33 2.21 -12.25
CA GLY A 12 8.75 1.82 -12.31
C GLY A 12 9.57 2.23 -11.09
N LYS A 13 8.98 2.82 -10.05
CA LYS A 13 9.67 3.23 -8.81
C LYS A 13 10.56 2.14 -8.21
N GLY A 14 10.01 0.94 -8.01
CA GLY A 14 10.75 -0.17 -7.41
C GLY A 14 11.95 -0.60 -8.24
N THR A 15 11.85 -0.59 -9.58
CA THR A 15 12.96 -0.89 -10.49
C THR A 15 14.08 0.15 -10.36
N GLN A 16 13.69 1.42 -10.29
CA GLN A 16 14.66 2.51 -10.14
C GLN A 16 15.24 2.56 -8.73
N ALA A 17 14.44 2.28 -7.70
CA ALA A 17 14.92 2.19 -6.33
C ALA A 17 16.01 1.12 -6.17
N GLN A 18 15.81 -0.08 -6.74
CA GLN A 18 16.83 -1.15 -6.72
C GLN A 18 18.14 -0.74 -7.44
N ARG A 19 18.06 0.05 -8.50
CA ARG A 19 19.24 0.59 -9.19
C ARG A 19 19.98 1.61 -8.36
N LEU A 20 19.23 2.53 -7.74
CA LEU A 20 19.82 3.52 -6.84
C LEU A 20 20.41 2.87 -5.58
N GLU A 21 19.75 1.86 -5.00
CA GLU A 21 20.27 1.08 -3.88
C GLU A 21 21.65 0.49 -4.21
N LYS A 22 21.77 -0.16 -5.38
CA LYS A 22 23.06 -0.72 -5.83
C LYS A 22 24.11 0.35 -6.10
N GLN A 23 23.71 1.49 -6.65
CA GLN A 23 24.63 2.56 -7.03
C GLN A 23 25.15 3.37 -5.85
N PHE A 24 24.29 3.60 -4.84
CA PHE A 24 24.61 4.48 -3.71
C PHE A 24 24.84 3.73 -2.39
N GLY A 25 24.62 2.42 -2.35
CA GLY A 25 24.79 1.62 -1.14
C GLY A 25 23.81 1.98 -0.01
N ILE A 26 22.63 2.51 -0.34
CA ILE A 26 21.59 2.89 0.62
C ILE A 26 20.36 2.01 0.44
N PRO A 27 19.68 1.58 1.53
CA PRO A 27 18.59 0.61 1.43
C PRO A 27 17.35 1.16 0.75
N GLN A 28 16.72 0.33 -0.10
CA GLN A 28 15.34 0.54 -0.53
C GLN A 28 14.39 0.09 0.57
N ILE A 29 13.50 0.97 1.00
CA ILE A 29 12.44 0.72 1.98
C ILE A 29 11.09 0.77 1.27
N SER A 30 10.61 -0.40 0.84
CA SER A 30 9.33 -0.56 0.17
C SER A 30 8.26 -0.96 1.17
N THR A 31 7.29 -0.09 1.45
CA THR A 31 6.18 -0.42 2.36
C THR A 31 5.34 -1.59 1.87
N GLY A 32 5.16 -1.71 0.56
CA GLY A 32 4.46 -2.85 -0.02
C GLY A 32 5.21 -4.17 0.21
N ASP A 33 6.55 -4.19 0.16
CA ASP A 33 7.33 -5.40 0.40
C ASP A 33 7.38 -5.74 1.89
N ILE A 34 7.46 -4.75 2.76
CA ILE A 34 7.35 -4.97 4.22
C ILE A 34 6.01 -5.64 4.56
N LEU A 35 4.89 -5.11 4.08
CA LEU A 35 3.57 -5.69 4.33
C LEU A 35 3.43 -7.10 3.72
N ARG A 36 3.98 -7.35 2.53
CA ARG A 36 3.99 -8.69 1.91
C ARG A 36 4.85 -9.67 2.71
N LYS A 37 5.97 -9.25 3.28
CA LYS A 37 6.79 -10.06 4.18
C LYS A 37 6.00 -10.46 5.42
N HIS A 38 5.39 -9.50 6.11
CA HIS A 38 4.52 -9.77 7.26
C HIS A 38 3.36 -10.72 6.92
N LEU A 39 2.79 -10.59 5.72
CA LEU A 39 1.75 -11.50 5.25
C LEU A 39 2.28 -12.92 5.05
N ALA A 40 3.46 -13.09 4.44
CA ALA A 40 4.09 -14.38 4.22
C ALA A 40 4.48 -15.07 5.55
N GLU A 41 4.87 -14.29 6.56
CA GLU A 41 5.20 -14.74 7.91
C GLU A 41 3.96 -14.96 8.80
N GLY A 42 2.75 -14.61 8.32
CA GLY A 42 1.49 -14.79 9.05
C GLY A 42 1.38 -13.93 10.32
N THR A 43 2.09 -12.81 10.40
CA THR A 43 2.01 -11.91 11.56
C THR A 43 0.64 -11.26 11.69
N PRO A 44 0.22 -10.82 12.89
CA PRO A 44 -1.04 -10.11 13.07
C PRO A 44 -1.18 -8.89 12.14
N LEU A 45 -0.10 -8.16 11.91
CA LEU A 45 -0.06 -7.04 10.96
C LEU A 45 -0.29 -7.52 9.53
N GLY A 46 0.39 -8.58 9.09
CA GLY A 46 0.25 -9.16 7.76
C GLY A 46 -1.18 -9.66 7.50
N LEU A 47 -1.79 -10.32 8.47
CA LEU A 47 -3.17 -10.81 8.36
C LEU A 47 -4.17 -9.65 8.23
N ARG A 48 -4.02 -8.57 9.01
CA ARG A 48 -4.84 -7.35 8.88
C ARG A 48 -4.63 -6.65 7.54
N ALA A 49 -3.40 -6.57 7.07
CA ALA A 49 -3.07 -5.93 5.80
C ALA A 49 -3.57 -6.71 4.58
N LYS A 50 -3.78 -8.04 4.69
CA LYS A 50 -4.16 -8.92 3.58
C LYS A 50 -5.40 -8.45 2.84
N GLU A 51 -6.50 -8.26 3.57
CA GLU A 51 -7.79 -7.86 2.99
C GLU A 51 -7.74 -6.44 2.44
N ILE A 52 -7.08 -5.53 3.15
CA ILE A 52 -6.89 -4.13 2.73
C ILE A 52 -6.11 -4.07 1.42
N MET A 53 -5.00 -4.80 1.32
CA MET A 53 -4.16 -4.84 0.12
C MET A 53 -4.88 -5.51 -1.06
N ALA A 54 -5.63 -6.59 -0.81
CA ALA A 54 -6.41 -7.27 -1.84
C ALA A 54 -7.51 -6.38 -2.44
N ALA A 55 -8.09 -5.50 -1.63
CA ALA A 55 -9.05 -4.48 -2.04
C ALA A 55 -8.39 -3.20 -2.63
N GLY A 56 -7.06 -3.16 -2.76
CA GLY A 56 -6.32 -1.98 -3.24
C GLY A 56 -6.29 -0.80 -2.25
N GLY A 57 -6.63 -1.06 -0.98
CA GLY A 57 -6.67 -0.06 0.09
C GLY A 57 -5.30 0.30 0.67
N TYR A 58 -5.32 1.24 1.63
CA TYR A 58 -4.16 1.65 2.42
C TYR A 58 -4.34 1.20 3.87
N VAL A 59 -3.27 0.68 4.46
CA VAL A 59 -3.19 0.44 5.91
C VAL A 59 -3.20 1.80 6.60
N ASP A 60 -3.76 1.87 7.80
CA ASP A 60 -3.90 3.12 8.56
C ASP A 60 -2.56 3.85 8.74
N ASP A 61 -2.65 5.19 8.83
CA ASP A 61 -1.48 6.07 8.81
C ASP A 61 -0.58 5.86 10.04
N GLU A 62 -1.16 5.59 11.20
CA GLU A 62 -0.43 5.39 12.46
C GLU A 62 0.41 4.10 12.40
N THR A 63 -0.20 3.00 11.96
CA THR A 63 0.50 1.72 11.74
C THR A 63 1.63 1.87 10.73
N MET A 64 1.39 2.58 9.62
CA MET A 64 2.42 2.79 8.60
C MET A 64 3.59 3.64 9.11
N LEU A 65 3.31 4.69 9.89
CA LEU A 65 4.35 5.53 10.51
C LEU A 65 5.17 4.75 11.54
N ALA A 66 4.54 3.87 12.33
CA ALA A 66 5.25 3.00 13.27
C ALA A 66 6.21 2.04 12.55
N ILE A 67 5.77 1.40 11.47
CA ILE A 67 6.61 0.53 10.64
C ILE A 67 7.81 1.30 10.06
N ILE A 68 7.57 2.50 9.54
CA ILE A 68 8.63 3.33 8.97
C ILE A 68 9.62 3.80 10.05
N ARG A 69 9.13 4.18 11.23
CA ARG A 69 9.99 4.55 12.37
C ARG A 69 10.91 3.40 12.75
N GLU A 70 10.36 2.20 12.92
CA GLU A 70 11.13 1.00 13.25
C GLU A 70 12.19 0.71 12.18
N ARG A 71 11.81 0.75 10.90
CA ARG A 71 12.72 0.48 9.79
C ARG A 71 13.83 1.52 9.65
N LEU A 72 13.55 2.80 9.83
CA LEU A 72 14.54 3.89 9.76
C LEU A 72 15.49 3.91 10.95
N SER A 73 15.13 3.25 12.06
CA SER A 73 16.00 3.10 13.23
C SER A 73 17.08 2.02 13.05
N GLN A 74 17.03 1.23 11.98
CA GLN A 74 18.04 0.21 11.69
C GLN A 74 19.33 0.84 11.19
N ALA A 75 20.46 0.23 11.54
CA ALA A 75 21.80 0.77 11.27
C ALA A 75 22.10 1.02 9.77
N ASP A 76 21.54 0.19 8.87
CA ASP A 76 21.70 0.33 7.43
C ASP A 76 21.07 1.58 6.84
N ALA A 77 20.04 2.14 7.50
CA ALA A 77 19.37 3.36 7.08
C ALA A 77 20.08 4.65 7.53
N ALA A 78 21.07 4.56 8.41
CA ALA A 78 21.74 5.73 9.00
C ALA A 78 22.42 6.62 7.95
N GLN A 79 23.04 6.04 6.93
CA GLN A 79 23.74 6.78 5.88
C GLN A 79 22.82 7.33 4.78
N GLY A 80 21.58 6.86 4.73
CA GLY A 80 20.58 7.26 3.75
C GLY A 80 19.61 6.14 3.47
N PHE A 81 18.56 6.47 2.69
CA PHE A 81 17.50 5.52 2.34
C PHE A 81 16.70 5.97 1.14
N ILE A 82 15.98 5.03 0.55
CA ILE A 82 15.02 5.26 -0.53
C ILE A 82 13.66 4.76 -0.05
N LEU A 83 12.71 5.65 0.22
CA LEU A 83 11.33 5.27 0.52
C LEU A 83 10.57 5.03 -0.78
N ASP A 84 10.00 3.83 -0.94
CA ASP A 84 9.16 3.43 -2.08
C ASP A 84 7.74 3.10 -1.63
N GLY A 85 6.77 3.85 -2.16
CA GLY A 85 5.35 3.67 -1.85
C GLY A 85 4.90 4.23 -0.49
N PHE A 86 5.66 5.15 0.08
CA PHE A 86 5.35 5.94 1.27
C PHE A 86 6.01 7.32 1.16
N PRO A 87 5.34 8.43 1.56
CA PRO A 87 3.96 8.49 2.07
C PRO A 87 2.90 8.38 0.95
N ARG A 88 1.68 8.00 1.32
CA ARG A 88 0.52 7.93 0.42
C ARG A 88 -0.60 8.91 0.77
N THR A 89 -0.59 9.46 1.97
CA THR A 89 -1.53 10.49 2.43
C THR A 89 -0.78 11.71 2.93
N VAL A 90 -1.46 12.84 3.04
CA VAL A 90 -0.86 14.06 3.62
C VAL A 90 -0.51 13.83 5.10
N ALA A 91 -1.35 13.09 5.84
CA ALA A 91 -1.08 12.77 7.24
C ALA A 91 0.22 11.95 7.40
N GLN A 92 0.46 10.99 6.50
CA GLN A 92 1.72 10.24 6.44
C GLN A 92 2.91 11.17 6.10
N ALA A 93 2.73 12.12 5.18
CA ALA A 93 3.79 13.06 4.79
C ALA A 93 4.18 13.99 5.96
N GLU A 94 3.18 14.51 6.67
CA GLU A 94 3.39 15.31 7.89
C GLU A 94 4.06 14.49 9.00
N GLY A 95 3.58 13.26 9.22
CA GLY A 95 4.16 12.33 10.19
C GLY A 95 5.61 11.97 9.86
N LEU A 96 5.92 11.69 8.60
CA LEU A 96 7.29 11.44 8.13
C LEU A 96 8.18 12.65 8.35
N THR A 97 7.72 13.85 8.03
CA THR A 97 8.49 15.08 8.23
C THR A 97 8.85 15.30 9.71
N LYS A 98 7.90 15.06 10.62
CA LYS A 98 8.14 15.13 12.07
C LYS A 98 9.13 14.05 12.51
N LEU A 99 8.93 12.80 12.08
CA LEU A 99 9.81 11.69 12.40
C LEU A 99 11.26 11.96 11.97
N LEU A 100 11.46 12.45 10.76
CA LEU A 100 12.80 12.73 10.24
C LEU A 100 13.46 13.93 10.92
N ALA A 101 12.68 14.90 11.37
CA ALA A 101 13.17 16.01 12.20
C ALA A 101 13.63 15.51 13.58
N GLU A 102 12.86 14.61 14.22
CA GLU A 102 13.26 13.96 15.49
C GLU A 102 14.55 13.15 15.35
N LEU A 103 14.74 12.47 14.21
CA LEU A 103 15.94 11.69 13.93
C LEU A 103 17.12 12.54 13.43
N GLY A 104 16.93 13.82 13.17
CA GLY A 104 17.97 14.69 12.61
C GLY A 104 18.38 14.32 11.18
N THR A 105 17.50 13.67 10.42
CA THR A 105 17.77 13.10 9.09
C THR A 105 16.78 13.61 8.04
N PRO A 106 16.81 14.91 7.66
CA PRO A 106 15.87 15.48 6.70
C PRO A 106 15.98 14.82 5.31
N LEU A 107 14.89 14.90 4.53
CA LEU A 107 14.89 14.45 3.13
C LEU A 107 15.73 15.37 2.25
N ASP A 108 16.40 14.78 1.27
CA ASP A 108 17.10 15.51 0.22
C ASP A 108 16.18 15.82 -0.98
N ALA A 109 15.28 14.90 -1.32
CA ALA A 109 14.33 15.08 -2.43
C ALA A 109 13.12 14.14 -2.33
N VAL A 110 12.04 14.55 -2.95
CA VAL A 110 10.85 13.74 -3.23
C VAL A 110 10.65 13.73 -4.73
N VAL A 111 10.73 12.57 -5.37
CA VAL A 111 10.67 12.44 -6.83
C VAL A 111 9.38 11.78 -7.26
N LEU A 112 8.59 12.51 -8.04
CA LEU A 112 7.37 12.01 -8.69
C LEU A 112 7.72 11.39 -10.04
N PHE A 113 7.40 10.12 -10.20
CA PHE A 113 7.47 9.39 -11.47
C PHE A 113 6.18 9.64 -12.26
N ASP A 114 6.27 10.46 -13.28
CA ASP A 114 5.14 10.75 -14.17
C ASP A 114 5.12 9.76 -15.33
N VAL A 115 3.96 9.11 -15.54
CA VAL A 115 3.74 8.08 -16.56
C VAL A 115 2.29 8.16 -17.01
N ASN A 116 2.06 8.00 -18.31
CA ASN A 116 0.73 7.93 -18.88
C ASN A 116 -0.03 6.69 -18.37
N ASN A 117 -1.34 6.84 -18.12
CA ASN A 117 -2.19 5.78 -17.56
C ASN A 117 -2.25 4.52 -18.45
N ASP A 118 -2.23 4.66 -19.78
CA ASP A 118 -2.25 3.53 -20.71
C ASP A 118 -0.99 2.66 -20.59
N GLN A 119 0.15 3.29 -20.34
CA GLN A 119 1.41 2.59 -20.07
C GLN A 119 1.37 1.86 -18.73
N LEU A 120 0.73 2.46 -17.72
CA LEU A 120 0.59 1.83 -16.40
C LEU A 120 -0.19 0.53 -16.46
N VAL A 121 -1.33 0.51 -17.18
CA VAL A 121 -2.13 -0.71 -17.39
C VAL A 121 -1.28 -1.82 -17.99
N LYS A 122 -0.58 -1.54 -19.10
CA LYS A 122 0.30 -2.51 -19.78
C LYS A 122 1.42 -3.00 -18.86
N ARG A 123 2.01 -2.14 -18.06
CA ARG A 123 3.09 -2.49 -17.13
C ARG A 123 2.60 -3.37 -15.98
N VAL A 124 1.44 -3.08 -15.41
CA VAL A 124 0.91 -3.84 -14.27
C VAL A 124 0.37 -5.20 -14.70
N SER A 125 -0.36 -5.28 -15.82
CA SER A 125 -0.88 -6.55 -16.33
C SER A 125 0.23 -7.54 -16.69
N GLY A 126 1.37 -7.05 -17.17
CA GLY A 126 2.55 -7.86 -17.49
C GLY A 126 3.46 -8.16 -16.30
N ARG A 127 3.24 -7.57 -15.13
CA ARG A 127 4.13 -7.75 -13.97
C ARG A 127 4.03 -9.15 -13.38
N ARG A 128 5.19 -9.73 -13.09
CA ARG A 128 5.32 -11.04 -12.43
C ARG A 128 6.39 -10.96 -11.35
N THR A 129 6.22 -11.75 -10.31
CA THR A 129 7.23 -11.91 -9.25
C THR A 129 7.68 -13.36 -9.23
N CYS A 130 8.97 -13.61 -9.21
CA CYS A 130 9.48 -14.96 -9.06
C CYS A 130 9.31 -15.44 -7.63
N GLU A 131 8.75 -16.64 -7.44
CA GLU A 131 8.54 -17.24 -6.11
C GLU A 131 9.85 -17.57 -5.38
N PHE A 132 10.93 -17.82 -6.13
CA PHE A 132 12.22 -18.20 -5.56
C PHE A 132 13.11 -16.98 -5.27
N CYS A 133 13.53 -16.26 -6.32
CA CYS A 133 14.47 -15.13 -6.17
C CYS A 133 13.79 -13.82 -5.77
N LYS A 134 12.45 -13.78 -5.70
CA LYS A 134 11.63 -12.60 -5.36
C LYS A 134 11.79 -11.40 -6.30
N LYS A 135 12.59 -11.52 -7.36
CA LYS A 135 12.76 -10.47 -8.37
C LYS A 135 11.44 -10.24 -9.12
N VAL A 136 11.24 -8.98 -9.50
CA VAL A 136 10.07 -8.55 -10.27
C VAL A 136 10.47 -8.47 -11.74
N PHE A 137 9.68 -9.09 -12.59
CA PHE A 137 9.82 -9.13 -14.04
C PHE A 137 8.57 -8.55 -14.70
N ASN A 138 8.68 -8.26 -15.99
CA ASN A 138 7.55 -7.91 -16.81
C ASN A 138 7.58 -8.72 -18.10
N VAL A 139 6.52 -9.50 -18.36
CA VAL A 139 6.49 -10.39 -19.52
C VAL A 139 6.55 -9.65 -20.86
N ASN A 140 6.13 -8.38 -20.89
CA ASN A 140 6.10 -7.57 -22.12
C ASN A 140 7.36 -6.70 -22.29
N PHE A 141 7.99 -6.23 -21.21
CA PHE A 141 9.05 -5.20 -21.28
C PHE A 141 10.38 -5.63 -20.69
N ALA A 142 10.38 -6.58 -19.76
CA ALA A 142 11.57 -7.09 -19.10
C ALA A 142 11.34 -8.54 -18.66
N PRO A 143 11.31 -9.49 -19.63
CA PRO A 143 11.12 -10.90 -19.34
C PRO A 143 12.26 -11.45 -18.46
N PRO A 144 12.05 -12.56 -17.76
CA PRO A 144 13.09 -13.15 -16.93
C PRO A 144 14.29 -13.53 -17.79
N SER A 145 15.48 -13.22 -17.27
CA SER A 145 16.75 -13.55 -17.89
C SER A 145 17.79 -13.89 -16.82
N GLY A 146 18.72 -14.75 -17.18
CA GLY A 146 19.80 -15.19 -16.28
C GLY A 146 19.38 -16.22 -15.26
N GLU A 147 20.24 -16.47 -14.30
CA GLU A 147 20.03 -17.44 -13.23
C GLU A 147 19.04 -16.90 -12.19
N CYS A 148 18.12 -17.76 -11.76
CA CYS A 148 17.11 -17.43 -10.75
C CYS A 148 17.72 -17.39 -9.35
N VAL A 149 18.24 -18.52 -8.92
CA VAL A 149 19.02 -18.73 -7.68
C VAL A 149 20.14 -19.72 -7.99
N PRO A 150 21.21 -19.79 -7.21
CA PRO A 150 22.32 -20.69 -7.48
C PRO A 150 21.85 -22.11 -7.81
N GLY A 151 22.25 -22.60 -8.99
CA GLY A 151 21.89 -23.91 -9.52
C GLY A 151 20.49 -24.02 -10.13
N ARG A 152 19.75 -22.91 -10.30
CA ARG A 152 18.44 -22.91 -10.94
C ARG A 152 18.29 -21.77 -11.94
N THR A 153 18.13 -22.09 -13.20
CA THR A 153 17.94 -21.12 -14.29
C THR A 153 16.48 -20.70 -14.46
N GLU A 154 15.54 -21.60 -14.15
CA GLU A 154 14.11 -21.34 -14.34
C GLU A 154 13.50 -20.47 -13.25
N HIS A 155 12.70 -19.49 -13.67
CA HIS A 155 11.92 -18.63 -12.79
C HIS A 155 10.48 -19.12 -12.67
N SER A 156 10.00 -19.33 -11.45
CA SER A 156 8.56 -19.55 -11.18
C SER A 156 7.88 -18.19 -11.06
N LEU A 157 7.14 -17.79 -12.09
CA LEU A 157 6.54 -16.46 -12.19
C LEU A 157 5.08 -16.47 -11.76
N VAL A 158 4.74 -15.69 -10.74
CA VAL A 158 3.39 -15.49 -10.28
C VAL A 158 2.95 -14.04 -10.42
N GLN A 159 1.68 -13.83 -10.74
CA GLN A 159 1.07 -12.51 -10.70
C GLN A 159 0.67 -12.18 -9.26
N ARG A 160 0.91 -10.94 -8.83
CA ARG A 160 0.49 -10.50 -7.51
C ARG A 160 -1.04 -10.38 -7.46
N PRO A 161 -1.70 -10.71 -6.35
CA PRO A 161 -3.15 -10.55 -6.21
C PRO A 161 -3.62 -9.10 -6.44
N ASP A 162 -2.78 -8.13 -6.10
CA ASP A 162 -3.05 -6.70 -6.25
C ASP A 162 -2.76 -6.14 -7.67
N ASP A 163 -2.41 -7.01 -8.65
CA ASP A 163 -2.18 -6.65 -10.05
C ASP A 163 -3.34 -7.07 -10.98
N HIS A 164 -4.41 -7.62 -10.43
CA HIS A 164 -5.64 -7.84 -11.18
C HIS A 164 -6.27 -6.51 -11.59
N GLU A 165 -6.94 -6.48 -12.72
CA GLU A 165 -7.40 -5.25 -13.38
C GLU A 165 -8.28 -4.38 -12.48
N ASP A 166 -9.27 -4.98 -11.79
CA ASP A 166 -10.18 -4.24 -10.93
C ASP A 166 -9.46 -3.66 -9.69
N THR A 167 -8.59 -4.46 -9.06
CA THR A 167 -7.76 -4.01 -7.94
C THR A 167 -6.80 -2.91 -8.39
N PHE A 168 -6.23 -3.04 -9.60
CA PHE A 168 -5.35 -2.01 -10.14
C PHE A 168 -6.08 -0.69 -10.39
N LYS A 169 -7.31 -0.71 -10.96
CA LYS A 169 -8.14 0.48 -11.16
C LYS A 169 -8.42 1.20 -9.83
N GLU A 170 -8.78 0.44 -8.79
CA GLU A 170 -9.02 1.00 -7.46
C GLU A 170 -7.75 1.61 -6.84
N ARG A 171 -6.60 0.95 -6.99
CA ARG A 171 -5.30 1.49 -6.55
C ARG A 171 -4.93 2.77 -7.29
N LEU A 172 -5.20 2.83 -8.59
CA LEU A 172 -4.92 4.01 -9.39
C LEU A 172 -5.84 5.17 -8.98
N ARG A 173 -7.14 4.89 -8.77
CA ARG A 173 -8.10 5.88 -8.27
C ARG A 173 -7.64 6.46 -6.94
N LYS A 174 -7.33 5.61 -5.95
CA LYS A 174 -6.83 6.06 -4.65
C LYS A 174 -5.53 6.83 -4.74
N TYR A 175 -4.61 6.39 -5.61
CA TYR A 175 -3.38 7.13 -5.84
C TYR A 175 -3.65 8.55 -6.37
N GLU A 176 -4.55 8.73 -7.32
CA GLU A 176 -4.88 10.05 -7.87
C GLU A 176 -5.57 10.95 -6.82
N GLU A 177 -6.48 10.37 -6.02
CA GLU A 177 -7.25 11.12 -5.02
C GLU A 177 -6.41 11.48 -3.78
N ASP A 178 -5.72 10.52 -3.19
CA ASP A 178 -5.08 10.66 -1.88
C ASP A 178 -3.60 11.02 -1.97
N THR A 179 -2.91 10.62 -3.06
CA THR A 179 -1.44 10.70 -3.13
C THR A 179 -0.95 11.71 -4.16
N ARG A 180 -1.32 11.54 -5.45
CA ARG A 180 -0.68 12.30 -6.53
C ARG A 180 -0.75 13.81 -6.29
N LYS A 181 -1.93 14.37 -6.21
CA LYS A 181 -2.10 15.82 -6.00
C LYS A 181 -1.83 16.25 -4.55
N PRO A 182 -2.46 15.63 -3.52
CA PRO A 182 -2.33 16.14 -2.15
C PRO A 182 -0.90 16.07 -1.60
N VAL A 183 -0.22 14.93 -1.78
CA VAL A 183 1.14 14.75 -1.25
C VAL A 183 2.17 15.52 -2.07
N SER A 184 2.01 15.55 -3.41
CA SER A 184 2.88 16.38 -4.26
C SER A 184 2.79 17.86 -3.91
N HIS A 185 1.59 18.35 -3.65
CA HIS A 185 1.37 19.72 -3.22
C HIS A 185 2.03 20.03 -1.89
N TYR A 186 1.90 19.10 -0.92
CA TYR A 186 2.58 19.22 0.38
C TYR A 186 4.11 19.38 0.20
N TYR A 187 4.74 18.51 -0.60
CA TYR A 187 6.19 18.58 -0.81
C TYR A 187 6.65 19.71 -1.75
N ALA A 188 5.79 20.21 -2.62
CA ALA A 188 6.09 21.38 -3.42
C ALA A 188 6.32 22.63 -2.55
N TYR A 189 5.53 22.81 -1.49
CA TYR A 189 5.74 23.90 -0.53
C TYR A 189 7.06 23.82 0.23
N THR A 190 7.60 22.61 0.40
CA THR A 190 8.89 22.42 1.09
C THR A 190 10.10 22.58 0.18
N GLY A 191 9.90 22.77 -1.13
CA GLY A 191 10.95 22.83 -2.12
C GLY A 191 11.63 21.48 -2.43
N LEU A 192 11.14 20.38 -1.85
CA LEU A 192 11.72 19.04 -2.03
C LEU A 192 11.23 18.33 -3.29
N MET A 193 10.10 18.78 -3.85
CA MET A 193 9.45 18.12 -4.97
C MET A 193 10.24 18.22 -6.26
N ARG A 194 10.41 17.08 -6.93
CA ARG A 194 10.96 16.94 -8.27
C ARG A 194 10.04 16.04 -9.09
N THR A 195 10.06 16.22 -10.40
CA THR A 195 9.30 15.34 -11.32
C THR A 195 10.26 14.75 -12.34
N VAL A 196 10.09 13.46 -12.61
CA VAL A 196 10.81 12.74 -13.66
C VAL A 196 9.83 12.09 -14.60
N ASP A 197 10.01 12.30 -15.90
CA ASP A 197 9.33 11.51 -16.92
C ASP A 197 9.85 10.08 -16.86
N ALA A 198 8.97 9.13 -16.50
CA ALA A 198 9.29 7.73 -16.30
C ALA A 198 8.80 6.84 -17.46
N GLU A 199 8.61 7.42 -18.64
CA GLU A 199 8.37 6.70 -19.87
C GLU A 199 9.67 6.33 -20.60
N GLY A 200 9.62 5.27 -21.42
CA GLY A 200 10.76 4.78 -22.20
C GLY A 200 11.54 3.65 -21.54
N ALA A 201 12.77 3.47 -21.99
CA ALA A 201 13.66 2.40 -21.54
C ALA A 201 14.14 2.63 -20.09
N ILE A 202 14.36 1.52 -19.37
CA ILE A 202 14.75 1.57 -17.95
C ILE A 202 16.00 2.43 -17.74
N ASP A 203 17.01 2.32 -18.63
CA ASP A 203 18.26 3.04 -18.52
C ASP A 203 18.11 4.55 -18.77
N GLU A 204 17.23 4.93 -19.68
CA GLU A 204 16.89 6.34 -19.92
C GLU A 204 16.20 6.98 -18.72
N VAL A 205 15.26 6.25 -18.12
CA VAL A 205 14.60 6.71 -16.88
C VAL A 205 15.61 6.82 -15.74
N THR A 206 16.54 5.87 -15.63
CA THR A 206 17.62 5.95 -14.62
C THR A 206 18.45 7.21 -14.82
N ARG A 207 18.87 7.52 -16.06
CA ARG A 207 19.63 8.72 -16.36
C ARG A 207 18.88 10.00 -15.99
N ARG A 208 17.61 10.14 -16.46
CA ARG A 208 16.76 11.29 -16.11
C ARG A 208 16.59 11.46 -14.60
N LEU A 209 16.41 10.35 -13.87
CA LEU A 209 16.30 10.35 -12.41
C LEU A 209 17.59 10.86 -11.75
N LEU A 210 18.75 10.36 -12.16
CA LEU A 210 20.05 10.80 -11.64
C LEU A 210 20.30 12.27 -11.93
N ASP A 211 19.98 12.74 -13.12
CA ASP A 211 20.13 14.16 -13.49
C ASP A 211 19.19 15.04 -12.65
N THR A 212 17.95 14.59 -12.42
CA THR A 212 16.98 15.28 -11.56
C THR A 212 17.47 15.37 -10.10
N LEU A 213 18.10 14.31 -9.58
CA LEU A 213 18.66 14.29 -8.23
C LEU A 213 19.90 15.22 -8.11
N LYS A 214 20.76 15.27 -9.13
CA LYS A 214 21.93 16.18 -9.16
C LYS A 214 21.54 17.65 -9.25
N ALA A 215 20.56 17.98 -10.10
CA ALA A 215 20.09 19.34 -10.30
C ALA A 215 19.47 19.97 -9.02
N GLY A 216 19.00 19.14 -8.08
CA GLY A 216 18.44 19.57 -6.80
C GLY A 216 19.40 19.67 -5.63
N GLY A 217 20.70 19.50 -5.83
CA GLY A 217 21.74 19.45 -4.78
C GLY A 217 22.04 20.75 -4.02
N GLY A 218 21.18 21.76 -4.08
CA GLY A 218 21.16 22.87 -3.13
C GLY A 218 20.56 22.39 -1.80
N LYS A 219 21.31 22.51 -0.69
CA LYS A 219 20.89 22.21 0.67
C LYS A 219 19.47 22.74 0.91
N ALA A 220 18.51 21.85 1.19
CA ALA A 220 17.22 22.27 1.69
C ALA A 220 17.45 23.13 2.94
N ALA A 221 16.97 24.37 2.93
CA ALA A 221 16.95 25.20 4.14
C ALA A 221 16.16 24.44 5.22
N PRO A 222 16.58 24.51 6.50
CA PRO A 222 15.84 23.89 7.58
C PRO A 222 14.43 24.47 7.56
N VAL A 223 13.42 23.61 7.39
CA VAL A 223 12.03 24.01 7.43
C VAL A 223 11.74 24.45 8.85
N SER A 224 11.85 25.75 9.09
CA SER A 224 11.25 26.37 10.27
C SER A 224 9.80 25.98 10.31
N ALA A 225 9.34 25.46 11.44
CA ALA A 225 7.97 24.98 11.63
C ALA A 225 6.97 26.13 11.36
N THR A 226 6.69 26.38 10.08
CA THR A 226 5.67 27.33 9.66
C THR A 226 4.32 26.69 9.94
N LYS A 227 3.58 27.35 10.82
CA LYS A 227 2.22 27.04 11.23
C LYS A 227 1.40 26.51 10.07
N ALA A 228 0.89 25.29 10.22
CA ALA A 228 -0.09 24.71 9.32
C ALA A 228 -1.19 25.76 8.99
N PRO A 229 -1.66 25.80 7.74
CA PRO A 229 -2.75 26.69 7.38
C PRO A 229 -3.94 26.38 8.29
N LYS A 230 -4.36 27.36 9.12
CA LYS A 230 -5.53 27.24 9.98
C LYS A 230 -6.70 26.77 9.14
N LYS A 231 -7.27 25.59 9.46
CA LYS A 231 -8.53 25.12 8.89
C LYS A 231 -9.52 26.28 8.98
N ARG A 232 -9.98 26.80 7.85
CA ARG A 232 -11.08 27.76 7.78
C ARG A 232 -12.25 27.14 8.54
N ALA A 233 -12.65 27.77 9.65
CA ALA A 233 -13.84 27.38 10.37
C ALA A 233 -15.03 27.36 9.42
N PRO A 234 -15.95 26.40 9.53
CA PRO A 234 -17.13 26.37 8.70
C PRO A 234 -17.91 27.67 8.94
N GLN A 235 -18.13 28.42 7.87
CA GLN A 235 -18.96 29.63 7.91
C GLN A 235 -20.34 29.22 8.46
N ARG A 236 -20.70 29.80 9.61
CA ARG A 236 -22.04 29.67 10.20
C ARG A 236 -23.06 30.06 9.11
N ARG A 237 -23.82 29.10 8.62
CA ARG A 237 -25.00 29.37 7.80
C ARG A 237 -25.90 30.31 8.56
N ALA A 238 -26.21 31.46 7.94
CA ALA A 238 -27.18 32.42 8.44
C ALA A 238 -28.52 31.72 8.72
N LYS A 239 -29.06 32.00 9.90
CA LYS A 239 -30.40 31.52 10.30
C LYS A 239 -31.44 32.08 9.33
N PRO A 240 -32.39 31.28 8.83
CA PRO A 240 -33.48 31.82 8.01
C PRO A 240 -34.39 32.72 8.89
N VAL A 241 -34.66 33.91 8.39
CA VAL A 241 -35.59 34.87 8.97
C VAL A 241 -37.00 34.27 8.97
N ALA A 242 -37.63 34.16 10.14
CA ALA A 242 -38.97 33.64 10.31
C ALA A 242 -39.99 34.61 9.67
N ARG A 243 -40.62 34.22 8.58
CA ARG A 243 -41.82 34.86 8.05
C ARG A 243 -43.02 34.42 8.89
N LYS A 244 -43.67 35.36 9.59
CA LYS A 244 -44.96 35.18 10.24
C LYS A 244 -45.99 34.78 9.20
N ALA A 245 -46.52 33.57 9.27
CA ALA A 245 -47.71 33.16 8.52
C ALA A 245 -48.91 33.02 9.44
N ALA A 246 -50.02 33.56 8.98
CA ALA A 246 -51.30 33.74 9.69
C ALA A 246 -51.95 32.40 10.07
N ARG A 247 -52.57 32.43 11.25
CA ARG A 247 -53.39 31.33 11.79
C ARG A 247 -54.69 31.16 10.93
N ARG A 248 -54.99 29.92 10.52
CA ARG A 248 -56.35 29.43 10.19
C ARG A 248 -56.63 28.18 11.07
N PRO A 249 -57.86 28.05 11.60
CA PRO A 249 -58.17 26.99 12.55
C PRO A 249 -58.46 25.65 11.84
N VAL A 250 -57.89 24.57 12.34
CA VAL A 250 -58.14 23.21 11.85
C VAL A 250 -59.16 22.52 12.70
N ARG A 251 -60.17 22.00 12.04
CA ARG A 251 -61.27 21.15 12.55
C ARG A 251 -60.72 19.84 13.10
N LYS A 252 -61.32 19.43 14.27
CA LYS A 252 -61.15 18.09 14.85
C LYS A 252 -61.75 17.03 13.95
N ALA A 253 -61.00 15.96 13.66
CA ALA A 253 -61.52 14.71 13.12
C ALA A 253 -60.94 13.51 13.87
N ALA A 254 -61.79 12.54 14.07
CA ALA A 254 -61.80 11.47 15.05
C ALA A 254 -60.70 10.40 14.95
N LYS A 255 -60.42 9.80 16.10
CA LYS A 255 -59.69 8.56 16.31
C LYS A 255 -60.30 7.40 15.54
N LYS A 256 -59.49 6.64 14.80
CA LYS A 256 -59.76 5.23 14.49
C LYS A 256 -58.54 4.37 14.87
N ALA A 257 -58.89 3.29 15.58
CA ALA A 257 -58.00 2.34 16.23
C ALA A 257 -57.19 1.48 15.23
N ALA A 258 -55.96 1.14 15.58
CA ALA A 258 -55.15 0.15 14.88
C ALA A 258 -55.46 -1.29 15.37
N PRO A 259 -55.47 -2.31 14.49
CA PRO A 259 -55.61 -3.70 14.92
C PRO A 259 -54.23 -4.30 15.31
N LYS A 260 -54.26 -5.00 16.45
CA LYS A 260 -53.16 -5.85 16.97
C LYS A 260 -52.86 -6.97 15.98
N ARG A 261 -51.66 -7.11 15.51
CA ARG A 261 -51.19 -8.34 14.84
C ARG A 261 -50.48 -9.26 15.84
N ARG A 262 -50.99 -10.48 15.88
CA ARG A 262 -50.52 -11.63 16.66
C ARG A 262 -49.13 -12.04 16.25
N ALA A 263 -48.28 -12.38 17.25
CA ALA A 263 -47.03 -13.09 17.11
C ALA A 263 -47.29 -14.53 16.62
N ALA A 264 -46.65 -14.94 15.55
CA ALA A 264 -46.63 -16.34 15.11
C ALA A 264 -45.30 -16.98 15.53
N ALA A 265 -45.41 -18.13 16.15
CA ALA A 265 -44.35 -18.95 16.70
C ALA A 265 -43.46 -19.56 15.59
N ALA A 266 -42.16 -19.63 15.85
CA ALA A 266 -41.16 -20.35 15.02
C ALA A 266 -41.23 -21.86 15.27
N PRO A 267 -41.08 -22.73 14.26
CA PRO A 267 -41.01 -24.17 14.47
C PRO A 267 -39.58 -24.61 14.87
N LYS A 268 -39.49 -25.26 16.03
CA LYS A 268 -38.34 -26.09 16.43
C LYS A 268 -38.34 -27.36 15.57
N LYS A 269 -37.36 -27.59 14.69
CA LYS A 269 -36.88 -28.90 14.24
C LYS A 269 -35.74 -28.73 13.22
N ALA A 270 -34.48 -28.87 13.67
CA ALA A 270 -33.35 -29.44 12.91
C ALA A 270 -32.09 -29.42 13.76
N ARG A 271 -32.02 -30.27 14.77
CA ARG A 271 -30.81 -30.54 15.55
C ARG A 271 -30.70 -32.05 15.70
N LYS A 272 -30.28 -32.73 14.63
CA LYS A 272 -29.82 -34.15 14.68
C LYS A 272 -29.33 -34.61 13.29
N VAL A 273 -28.19 -34.16 12.79
CA VAL A 273 -27.39 -34.89 11.77
C VAL A 273 -26.00 -34.27 11.68
N VAL A 274 -25.20 -34.24 12.69
CA VAL A 274 -23.73 -34.05 12.61
C VAL A 274 -23.07 -34.83 13.77
N ARG A 275 -23.26 -36.12 13.81
CA ARG A 275 -22.55 -36.97 14.80
C ARG A 275 -22.24 -38.38 14.28
N LYS A 276 -21.96 -38.54 12.97
CA LYS A 276 -21.62 -39.87 12.41
C LYS A 276 -20.48 -39.89 11.38
N ALA A 277 -19.62 -38.86 11.32
CA ALA A 277 -18.48 -38.81 10.37
C ALA A 277 -17.08 -38.71 11.02
N LYS A 278 -16.94 -38.96 12.29
CA LYS A 278 -15.62 -38.92 12.98
C LYS A 278 -15.13 -40.26 13.52
N ARG A 279 -15.50 -41.39 12.88
CA ARG A 279 -15.07 -42.74 13.38
C ARG A 279 -14.59 -43.69 12.29
N LYS A 280 -13.96 -43.23 11.20
CA LYS A 280 -13.41 -44.13 10.14
C LYS A 280 -12.06 -43.72 9.55
N VAL A 281 -11.22 -43.00 10.25
CA VAL A 281 -9.85 -42.65 9.77
C VAL A 281 -8.73 -43.02 10.77
N ALA A 282 -8.99 -43.88 11.72
CA ALA A 282 -7.97 -44.30 12.69
C ALA A 282 -7.61 -45.80 12.63
N ALA A 283 -7.57 -46.38 11.42
CA ALA A 283 -7.18 -47.78 11.28
C ALA A 283 -6.48 -48.08 9.95
N ARG A 284 -5.36 -47.39 9.63
CA ARG A 284 -4.41 -47.85 8.59
C ARG A 284 -3.13 -47.04 8.64
N ALA A 285 -2.21 -47.40 9.55
CA ALA A 285 -0.77 -47.19 9.39
C ALA A 285 -0.04 -47.98 10.47
N ARG A 286 0.29 -49.23 10.21
CA ARG A 286 1.37 -49.94 10.89
C ARG A 286 2.55 -49.99 9.93
N PRO A 287 3.76 -49.55 10.27
CA PRO A 287 4.94 -49.69 9.43
C PRO A 287 5.49 -51.13 9.54
N ALA A 288 5.88 -51.69 8.39
CA ALA A 288 6.53 -52.98 8.23
C ALA A 288 7.95 -52.93 8.81
N ARG A 289 8.23 -53.87 9.67
CA ARG A 289 9.53 -54.13 10.33
C ARG A 289 10.45 -54.85 9.33
N THR A 290 11.44 -54.16 8.75
CA THR A 290 12.48 -54.77 7.93
C THR A 290 13.52 -55.48 8.81
N ARG A 291 13.61 -56.77 8.63
CA ARG A 291 14.56 -57.72 9.25
C ARG A 291 15.93 -57.57 8.58
N ARG A 292 16.90 -57.02 9.29
CA ARG A 292 18.31 -57.00 8.87
C ARG A 292 18.90 -58.38 9.03
N LYS A 293 19.25 -59.09 7.98
CA LYS A 293 20.08 -60.30 7.98
C LYS A 293 21.55 -59.87 7.96
N SER A 294 22.31 -60.30 8.96
CA SER A 294 23.76 -60.31 8.96
C SER A 294 24.27 -61.50 8.14
N LYS A 295 25.26 -61.29 7.29
CA LYS A 295 26.22 -62.29 6.86
C LYS A 295 27.59 -61.62 6.80
N ARG A 296 28.41 -62.20 7.54
CA ARG A 296 29.84 -62.52 7.47
C ARG A 296 30.66 -61.77 6.42
#